data_fbdbcd47af35a77eaf96cda16138bf69
#
_entry.id   fbdbcd47af35a77eaf96cda16138bf69
#
_cell.length_a   1.000
_cell.length_b   1.000
_cell.length_c   1.000
_cell.angle_alpha   90.00
_cell.angle_beta   90.00
_cell.angle_gamma   90.00
#
_symmetry.space_group_name_H-M   'P 1'
#
loop_
_entity.id
_entity.type
_entity.pdbx_description
1 polymer ?
#
loop_
_entity_poly.entity_id
_entity_poly.type
_entity_poly.pdbx_seq_one_letter_code
_entity_poly.pdbx_strand_id
1 'polypeptide(L)'
;MIRLLIVICCSSLFFASCKNEVPTTEKTEKRERLDQLIPAYSKADSYEKQIQTIDSDKDLFEAKSLSYMDNDGNIESVTALIDSTYQFSKLIHYLTETDGRQVETHFYFKGNQLFSSVQTIRRYTEKSSFSREVKTYYNSQNEVVYTAERKATGENDITKSAYSNVEKRLHDPSKALEIINQKGKFQTNFLGFNESRGKIFLIIGTEYYNSTVVIPGYRGILKTIKNNESNYLNKALKIEFKEATELDGFSYQALLDIKLI
;
A
#
# COMPACT_ATOMS: atom_id res chain seq x y z
N MET A 1 -3.06 48.28 79.98
CA MET A 1 -4.41 48.19 80.63
C MET A 1 -5.21 47.12 79.97
N ILE A 2 -5.51 46.02 80.70
CA ILE A 2 -6.81 45.36 80.71
C ILE A 2 -7.17 44.57 79.47
N ARG A 3 -7.53 43.38 79.44
CA ARG A 3 -7.87 42.12 80.15
C ARG A 3 -8.01 41.05 79.08
N LEU A 4 -7.35 39.96 79.08
CA LEU A 4 -7.72 38.61 79.60
C LEU A 4 -9.19 38.25 79.39
N LEU A 5 -9.46 37.30 78.50
CA LEU A 5 -10.53 36.33 78.67
C LEU A 5 -10.21 35.05 77.96
N ILE A 6 -9.95 34.01 78.71
CA ILE A 6 -9.84 32.58 78.41
C ILE A 6 -11.28 32.08 78.24
N VAL A 7 -11.58 31.37 77.20
CA VAL A 7 -12.68 30.39 77.18
C VAL A 7 -12.18 29.10 76.59
N ILE A 8 -12.08 28.13 77.48
CA ILE A 8 -11.91 26.70 77.25
C ILE A 8 -13.28 26.15 76.83
N CYS A 9 -13.42 25.46 75.73
CA CYS A 9 -14.53 24.53 75.58
C CYS A 9 -14.08 23.29 74.80
N CYS A 10 -14.34 22.20 75.48
CA CYS A 10 -14.04 20.80 75.25
C CYS A 10 -14.38 20.21 73.85
N SER A 11 -13.48 19.36 73.46
CA SER A 11 -13.66 17.97 73.03
C SER A 11 -14.90 17.57 72.25
N SER A 12 -14.69 17.14 71.07
CA SER A 12 -15.28 15.87 70.57
C SER A 12 -14.46 15.35 69.40
N LEU A 13 -13.76 14.26 69.60
CA LEU A 13 -13.12 13.42 68.57
C LEU A 13 -14.19 12.76 67.76
N PHE A 14 -14.33 13.22 66.49
CA PHE A 14 -14.97 12.43 65.47
C PHE A 14 -13.89 11.77 64.59
N PHE A 15 -13.69 10.48 64.82
CA PHE A 15 -13.02 9.63 63.84
C PHE A 15 -13.92 9.51 62.61
N ALA A 16 -13.71 10.35 61.62
CA ALA A 16 -14.21 10.12 60.28
C ALA A 16 -13.27 9.13 59.59
N SER A 17 -13.70 7.88 59.54
CA SER A 17 -13.10 6.83 58.67
C SER A 17 -13.28 7.26 57.24
N CYS A 18 -12.26 7.87 56.62
CA CYS A 18 -12.19 8.02 55.20
C CYS A 18 -12.01 6.63 54.59
N LYS A 19 -13.10 6.02 54.14
CA LYS A 19 -13.05 5.00 53.10
C LYS A 19 -12.49 5.66 51.84
N ASN A 20 -11.24 5.36 51.49
CA ASN A 20 -10.70 5.62 50.18
C ASN A 20 -11.51 4.77 49.17
N GLU A 21 -12.55 5.33 48.61
CA GLU A 21 -13.15 4.83 47.41
C GLU A 21 -12.17 5.17 46.28
N VAL A 22 -11.40 4.18 45.82
CA VAL A 22 -10.63 4.22 44.59
C VAL A 22 -11.64 4.44 43.49
N PRO A 23 -11.47 5.47 42.61
CA PRO A 23 -12.44 5.75 41.58
C PRO A 23 -12.57 4.55 40.64
N THR A 24 -13.76 4.00 40.57
CA THR A 24 -14.17 2.82 39.78
C THR A 24 -14.13 3.07 38.27
N THR A 25 -13.82 4.30 37.87
CA THR A 25 -13.83 4.75 36.47
C THR A 25 -12.76 4.07 35.63
N GLU A 26 -11.55 3.85 36.14
CA GLU A 26 -10.46 3.23 35.37
C GLU A 26 -10.71 1.74 35.05
N LYS A 27 -11.38 1.03 35.96
CA LYS A 27 -11.76 -0.38 35.74
C LYS A 27 -12.89 -0.55 34.74
N THR A 28 -13.81 0.40 34.67
CA THR A 28 -14.95 0.36 33.76
C THR A 28 -14.52 0.69 32.33
N GLU A 29 -13.69 1.73 32.13
CA GLU A 29 -13.13 2.07 30.80
C GLU A 29 -12.24 0.95 30.24
N LYS A 30 -11.46 0.26 31.08
CA LYS A 30 -10.62 -0.85 30.65
C LYS A 30 -11.44 -2.08 30.26
N ARG A 31 -12.58 -2.30 30.89
CA ARG A 31 -13.51 -3.39 30.59
C ARG A 31 -14.31 -3.10 29.31
N GLU A 32 -14.83 -1.89 29.13
CA GLU A 32 -15.51 -1.47 27.91
C GLU A 32 -14.58 -1.50 26.68
N ARG A 33 -13.30 -1.12 26.82
CA ARG A 33 -12.29 -1.30 25.78
C ARG A 33 -12.03 -2.76 25.47
N LEU A 34 -12.00 -3.64 26.44
CA LEU A 34 -11.80 -5.09 26.23
C LEU A 34 -13.00 -5.72 25.53
N ASP A 35 -14.22 -5.35 25.91
CA ASP A 35 -15.45 -5.87 25.33
C ASP A 35 -15.71 -5.36 23.90
N GLN A 36 -15.14 -4.21 23.53
CA GLN A 36 -15.11 -3.70 22.14
C GLN A 36 -14.02 -4.36 21.27
N LEU A 37 -12.96 -4.89 21.88
CA LEU A 37 -11.86 -5.56 21.16
C LEU A 37 -12.17 -7.03 20.82
N ILE A 38 -12.94 -7.72 21.66
CA ILE A 38 -13.27 -9.14 21.45
C ILE A 38 -14.04 -9.41 20.14
N PRO A 39 -15.05 -8.62 19.73
CA PRO A 39 -15.70 -8.79 18.43
C PRO A 39 -14.79 -8.48 17.24
N ALA A 40 -13.82 -7.56 17.41
CA ALA A 40 -12.86 -7.23 16.36
C ALA A 40 -11.84 -8.37 16.16
N TYR A 41 -11.40 -9.05 17.20
CA TYR A 41 -10.50 -10.20 17.12
C TYR A 41 -11.14 -11.40 16.42
N SER A 42 -12.39 -11.76 16.78
CA SER A 42 -13.09 -12.87 16.13
C SER A 42 -13.39 -12.61 14.64
N LYS A 43 -13.55 -11.36 14.23
CA LYS A 43 -13.66 -10.97 12.84
C LYS A 43 -12.30 -10.99 12.12
N ALA A 44 -11.20 -10.63 12.79
CA ALA A 44 -9.86 -10.66 12.22
C ALA A 44 -9.49 -12.05 11.70
N ASP A 45 -9.83 -13.12 12.42
CA ASP A 45 -9.60 -14.50 11.98
C ASP A 45 -10.32 -14.84 10.67
N SER A 46 -11.52 -14.27 10.44
CA SER A 46 -12.26 -14.45 9.19
C SER A 46 -11.58 -13.74 8.02
N TYR A 47 -11.02 -12.55 8.23
CA TYR A 47 -10.26 -11.82 7.21
C TYR A 47 -8.95 -12.53 6.87
N GLU A 48 -8.21 -13.01 7.88
CA GLU A 48 -6.96 -13.75 7.68
C GLU A 48 -7.18 -15.04 6.89
N LYS A 49 -8.25 -15.78 7.16
CA LYS A 49 -8.61 -16.98 6.37
C LYS A 49 -8.91 -16.64 4.91
N GLN A 50 -9.60 -15.54 4.64
CA GLN A 50 -9.88 -15.10 3.27
C GLN A 50 -8.59 -14.67 2.55
N ILE A 51 -7.68 -13.94 3.22
CA ILE A 51 -6.36 -13.59 2.71
C ILE A 51 -5.58 -14.86 2.34
N GLN A 52 -5.48 -15.83 3.26
CA GLN A 52 -4.79 -17.10 3.02
C GLN A 52 -5.38 -17.88 1.85
N THR A 53 -6.71 -17.88 1.70
CA THR A 53 -7.37 -18.51 0.56
C THR A 53 -6.91 -17.91 -0.76
N ILE A 54 -6.91 -16.58 -0.87
CA ILE A 54 -6.46 -15.87 -2.09
C ILE A 54 -4.95 -16.10 -2.32
N ASP A 55 -4.12 -16.01 -1.28
CA ASP A 55 -2.67 -16.17 -1.41
C ASP A 55 -2.25 -17.61 -1.77
N SER A 56 -3.07 -18.61 -1.46
CA SER A 56 -2.82 -20.02 -1.80
C SER A 56 -3.49 -20.48 -3.11
N ASP A 57 -4.35 -19.65 -3.70
CA ASP A 57 -5.08 -19.96 -4.92
C ASP A 57 -4.14 -19.96 -6.14
N LYS A 58 -3.99 -21.12 -6.78
CA LYS A 58 -3.13 -21.31 -7.95
C LYS A 58 -3.83 -21.11 -9.28
N ASP A 59 -5.15 -20.93 -9.25
CA ASP A 59 -5.98 -20.77 -10.44
C ASP A 59 -6.15 -19.29 -10.83
N LEU A 60 -5.57 -18.37 -10.05
CA LEU A 60 -5.56 -16.93 -10.36
C LEU A 60 -4.58 -16.62 -11.49
N PHE A 61 -5.03 -15.81 -12.43
CA PHE A 61 -4.19 -15.28 -13.52
C PHE A 61 -3.42 -14.06 -13.04
N GLU A 62 -2.12 -14.05 -13.34
CA GLU A 62 -1.27 -12.89 -13.06
C GLU A 62 -1.26 -11.92 -14.25
N ALA A 63 -1.53 -10.65 -13.99
CA ALA A 63 -1.32 -9.55 -14.92
C ALA A 63 -0.42 -8.49 -14.28
N LYS A 64 0.51 -7.92 -15.07
CA LYS A 64 1.44 -6.89 -14.62
C LYS A 64 1.21 -5.59 -15.34
N SER A 65 1.39 -4.48 -14.63
CA SER A 65 1.42 -3.15 -15.24
C SER A 65 2.78 -2.84 -15.85
N LEU A 66 2.84 -1.80 -16.66
CA LEU A 66 4.10 -1.12 -16.93
C LEU A 66 4.75 -0.63 -15.62
N SER A 67 6.08 -0.51 -15.63
CA SER A 67 6.82 0.18 -14.58
C SER A 67 6.87 1.67 -14.93
N TYR A 68 6.28 2.50 -14.10
CA TYR A 68 6.19 3.93 -14.29
C TYR A 68 7.20 4.66 -13.39
N MET A 69 7.88 5.64 -13.94
CA MET A 69 8.78 6.53 -13.22
C MET A 69 8.19 7.93 -13.16
N ASP A 70 8.12 8.52 -11.97
CA ASP A 70 7.71 9.92 -11.80
C ASP A 70 8.87 10.91 -12.04
N ASN A 71 8.57 12.20 -11.91
CA ASN A 71 9.55 13.26 -12.13
C ASN A 71 10.65 13.32 -11.05
N ASP A 72 10.44 12.70 -9.89
CA ASP A 72 11.41 12.60 -8.80
C ASP A 72 12.26 11.32 -8.93
N GLY A 73 11.98 10.47 -9.92
CA GLY A 73 12.69 9.22 -10.16
C GLY A 73 12.17 8.04 -9.35
N ASN A 74 11.05 8.18 -8.63
CA ASN A 74 10.41 7.07 -7.95
C ASN A 74 9.77 6.13 -9.00
N ILE A 75 9.83 4.82 -8.73
CA ILE A 75 9.32 3.79 -9.66
C ILE A 75 8.12 3.09 -9.04
N GLU A 76 7.05 2.99 -9.81
CA GLU A 76 5.81 2.33 -9.41
C GLU A 76 5.38 1.26 -10.41
N SER A 77 4.85 0.16 -9.91
CA SER A 77 4.23 -0.89 -10.71
C SER A 77 3.15 -1.64 -9.91
N VAL A 78 2.31 -2.37 -10.62
CA VAL A 78 1.24 -3.18 -10.00
C VAL A 78 1.24 -4.58 -10.62
N THR A 79 1.13 -5.59 -9.77
CA THR A 79 0.76 -6.95 -10.15
C THR A 79 -0.67 -7.20 -9.71
N ALA A 80 -1.50 -7.70 -10.61
CA ALA A 80 -2.89 -8.09 -10.33
C ALA A 80 -3.03 -9.61 -10.38
N LEU A 81 -3.71 -10.19 -9.40
CA LEU A 81 -4.20 -11.56 -9.43
C LEU A 81 -5.71 -11.52 -9.72
N ILE A 82 -6.11 -12.19 -10.79
CA ILE A 82 -7.44 -12.07 -11.42
C ILE A 82 -8.07 -13.45 -11.44
N ASP A 83 -9.33 -13.56 -11.02
CA ASP A 83 -10.09 -14.81 -11.06
C ASP A 83 -10.61 -15.15 -12.46
N SER A 84 -11.21 -16.33 -12.60
CA SER A 84 -11.81 -16.82 -13.86
C SER A 84 -12.97 -15.97 -14.39
N THR A 85 -13.51 -15.06 -13.57
CA THR A 85 -14.56 -14.11 -13.95
C THR A 85 -14.01 -12.73 -14.33
N TYR A 86 -12.68 -12.61 -14.46
CA TYR A 86 -11.94 -11.38 -14.74
C TYR A 86 -12.10 -10.31 -13.66
N GLN A 87 -12.32 -10.71 -12.39
CA GLN A 87 -12.33 -9.77 -11.27
C GLN A 87 -11.00 -9.83 -10.49
N PHE A 88 -10.60 -8.69 -9.97
CA PHE A 88 -9.42 -8.64 -9.12
C PHE A 88 -9.66 -9.35 -7.80
N SER A 89 -8.87 -10.38 -7.50
CA SER A 89 -8.79 -10.99 -6.18
C SER A 89 -7.73 -10.29 -5.32
N LYS A 90 -6.64 -9.81 -5.96
CA LYS A 90 -5.55 -9.11 -5.28
C LYS A 90 -4.86 -8.13 -6.23
N LEU A 91 -4.50 -6.96 -5.71
CA LEU A 91 -3.54 -6.05 -6.34
C LEU A 91 -2.32 -5.92 -5.42
N ILE A 92 -1.13 -5.95 -5.99
CA ILE A 92 0.13 -5.71 -5.28
C ILE A 92 0.76 -4.48 -5.91
N HIS A 93 0.74 -3.36 -5.20
CA HIS A 93 1.36 -2.11 -5.62
C HIS A 93 2.76 -2.00 -5.04
N TYR A 94 3.74 -1.83 -5.90
CA TYR A 94 5.14 -1.62 -5.57
C TYR A 94 5.50 -0.16 -5.82
N LEU A 95 6.15 0.47 -4.84
CA LEU A 95 6.77 1.79 -4.95
C LEU A 95 8.21 1.69 -4.45
N THR A 96 9.15 2.10 -5.29
CA THR A 96 10.55 2.29 -4.90
C THR A 96 10.89 3.76 -4.99
N GLU A 97 11.19 4.36 -3.86
CA GLU A 97 11.59 5.77 -3.78
C GLU A 97 13.09 5.93 -4.02
N THR A 98 13.51 7.09 -4.50
CA THR A 98 14.91 7.38 -4.80
C THR A 98 15.83 7.36 -3.57
N ASP A 99 15.28 7.51 -2.37
CA ASP A 99 16.01 7.39 -1.09
C ASP A 99 16.21 5.95 -0.62
N GLY A 100 15.81 4.96 -1.44
CA GLY A 100 15.90 3.52 -1.16
C GLY A 100 14.77 2.96 -0.31
N ARG A 101 13.73 3.75 -0.02
CA ARG A 101 12.52 3.26 0.64
C ARG A 101 11.70 2.44 -0.36
N GLN A 102 11.27 1.27 0.08
CA GLN A 102 10.39 0.39 -0.67
C GLN A 102 9.06 0.26 0.06
N VAL A 103 7.97 0.44 -0.67
CA VAL A 103 6.61 0.27 -0.18
C VAL A 103 5.92 -0.76 -1.05
N GLU A 104 5.42 -1.80 -0.43
CA GLU A 104 4.64 -2.85 -1.05
C GLU A 104 3.27 -2.88 -0.38
N THR A 105 2.19 -2.68 -1.15
CA THR A 105 0.84 -2.66 -0.61
C THR A 105 -0.01 -3.71 -1.33
N HIS A 106 -0.47 -4.70 -0.58
CA HIS A 106 -1.41 -5.72 -1.05
C HIS A 106 -2.82 -5.27 -0.74
N PHE A 107 -3.69 -5.23 -1.74
CA PHE A 107 -5.11 -4.98 -1.63
C PHE A 107 -5.86 -6.26 -1.95
N TYR A 108 -6.73 -6.73 -1.07
CA TYR A 108 -7.49 -7.96 -1.21
C TYR A 108 -8.97 -7.66 -1.44
N PHE A 109 -9.53 -8.26 -2.48
CA PHE A 109 -10.89 -8.03 -2.91
C PHE A 109 -11.75 -9.29 -2.81
N LYS A 110 -13.02 -9.10 -2.55
CA LYS A 110 -14.06 -10.12 -2.70
C LYS A 110 -15.10 -9.57 -3.67
N GLY A 111 -15.09 -10.08 -4.90
CA GLY A 111 -15.71 -9.37 -6.01
C GLY A 111 -15.04 -8.00 -6.20
N ASN A 112 -15.84 -6.95 -6.34
CA ASN A 112 -15.30 -5.59 -6.51
C ASN A 112 -15.08 -4.84 -5.18
N GLN A 113 -15.20 -5.54 -4.03
CA GLN A 113 -15.12 -4.90 -2.72
C GLN A 113 -13.78 -5.16 -2.06
N LEU A 114 -13.09 -4.09 -1.69
CA LEU A 114 -11.90 -4.16 -0.84
C LEU A 114 -12.31 -4.65 0.56
N PHE A 115 -11.70 -5.73 1.05
CA PHE A 115 -11.94 -6.19 2.41
C PHE A 115 -10.70 -6.13 3.30
N SER A 116 -9.50 -6.10 2.71
CA SER A 116 -8.26 -6.01 3.47
C SER A 116 -7.16 -5.34 2.65
N SER A 117 -6.22 -4.69 3.35
CA SER A 117 -4.93 -4.28 2.81
C SER A 117 -3.80 -4.59 3.78
N VAL A 118 -2.64 -4.94 3.22
CA VAL A 118 -1.39 -5.14 3.96
C VAL A 118 -0.32 -4.29 3.30
N GLN A 119 0.19 -3.29 4.01
CA GLN A 119 1.28 -2.45 3.53
C GLN A 119 2.56 -2.79 4.27
N THR A 120 3.61 -3.12 3.52
CA THR A 120 4.97 -3.32 4.04
C THR A 120 5.87 -2.19 3.56
N ILE A 121 6.51 -1.51 4.49
CA ILE A 121 7.50 -0.47 4.23
C ILE A 121 8.85 -1.00 4.67
N ARG A 122 9.84 -0.97 3.76
CA ARG A 122 11.24 -1.32 4.04
C ARG A 122 12.14 -0.15 3.70
N ARG A 123 13.11 0.11 4.53
CA ARG A 123 14.18 1.07 4.27
C ARG A 123 15.50 0.46 4.69
N TYR A 124 16.42 0.43 3.75
CA TYR A 124 17.78 -0.03 3.97
C TYR A 124 18.72 1.15 3.83
N THR A 125 19.54 1.37 4.84
CA THR A 125 20.63 2.36 4.81
C THR A 125 21.92 1.65 5.21
N GLU A 126 23.07 2.24 4.93
CA GLU A 126 24.37 1.67 5.33
C GLU A 126 24.50 1.40 6.84
N LYS A 127 23.71 2.12 7.66
CA LYS A 127 23.80 2.06 9.14
C LYS A 127 22.66 1.34 9.81
N SER A 128 21.54 1.15 9.11
CA SER A 128 20.33 0.57 9.72
C SER A 128 19.38 0.04 8.67
N SER A 129 18.62 -0.97 9.05
CA SER A 129 17.43 -1.40 8.32
C SER A 129 16.19 -1.21 9.20
N PHE A 130 15.08 -0.93 8.55
CA PHE A 130 13.78 -0.76 9.19
C PHE A 130 12.72 -1.44 8.33
N SER A 131 11.86 -2.19 8.97
CA SER A 131 10.68 -2.79 8.35
C SER A 131 9.45 -2.48 9.19
N ARG A 132 8.36 -2.14 8.52
CA ARG A 132 7.06 -1.88 9.13
C ARG A 132 5.99 -2.53 8.28
N GLU A 133 5.06 -3.23 8.91
CA GLU A 133 3.90 -3.82 8.24
C GLU A 133 2.63 -3.33 8.92
N VAL A 134 1.66 -2.87 8.13
CA VAL A 134 0.36 -2.37 8.59
C VAL A 134 -0.72 -3.19 7.91
N LYS A 135 -1.57 -3.84 8.69
CA LYS A 135 -2.77 -4.54 8.22
C LYS A 135 -4.00 -3.70 8.51
N THR A 136 -4.88 -3.57 7.53
CA THR A 136 -6.15 -2.86 7.67
C THR A 136 -7.27 -3.72 7.12
N TYR A 137 -8.39 -3.80 7.86
CA TYR A 137 -9.60 -4.51 7.43
C TYR A 137 -10.75 -3.53 7.24
N TYR A 138 -11.59 -3.81 6.27
CA TYR A 138 -12.69 -2.97 5.84
C TYR A 138 -14.02 -3.72 5.96
N ASN A 139 -15.10 -2.99 6.27
CA ASN A 139 -16.46 -3.51 6.21
C ASN A 139 -17.04 -3.39 4.77
N SER A 140 -18.30 -3.80 4.62
CA SER A 140 -18.99 -3.71 3.33
C SER A 140 -19.26 -2.29 2.83
N GLN A 141 -19.07 -1.27 3.65
CA GLN A 141 -19.16 0.15 3.31
C GLN A 141 -17.79 0.77 2.99
N ASN A 142 -16.72 -0.05 2.87
CA ASN A 142 -15.33 0.38 2.74
C ASN A 142 -14.80 1.22 3.92
N GLU A 143 -15.43 1.11 5.09
CA GLU A 143 -14.95 1.77 6.30
C GLU A 143 -13.90 0.90 7.00
N VAL A 144 -12.85 1.53 7.52
CA VAL A 144 -11.83 0.83 8.31
C VAL A 144 -12.42 0.37 9.63
N VAL A 145 -12.46 -0.94 9.83
CA VAL A 145 -12.92 -1.56 11.08
C VAL A 145 -11.79 -1.85 12.05
N TYR A 146 -10.61 -2.18 11.53
CA TYR A 146 -9.46 -2.54 12.34
C TYR A 146 -8.15 -2.21 11.63
N THR A 147 -7.15 -1.75 12.38
CA THR A 147 -5.77 -1.56 11.90
C THR A 147 -4.79 -2.04 12.96
N ALA A 148 -3.82 -2.84 12.54
CA ALA A 148 -2.71 -3.26 13.38
C ALA A 148 -1.38 -3.08 12.66
N GLU A 149 -0.31 -2.86 13.43
CA GLU A 149 1.04 -2.76 12.87
C GLU A 149 2.03 -3.61 13.65
N ARG A 150 3.08 -4.03 12.94
CA ARG A 150 4.30 -4.59 13.53
C ARG A 150 5.52 -3.92 12.92
N LYS A 151 6.62 -3.92 13.67
CA LYS A 151 7.88 -3.27 13.28
C LYS A 151 9.06 -4.16 13.62
N ALA A 152 10.11 -4.06 12.82
CA ALA A 152 11.40 -4.64 13.10
C ALA A 152 12.51 -3.67 12.72
N THR A 153 13.64 -3.74 13.41
CA THR A 153 14.84 -2.93 13.16
C THR A 153 16.05 -3.84 13.08
N GLY A 154 17.04 -3.44 12.29
CA GLY A 154 18.23 -4.25 12.05
C GLY A 154 17.90 -5.48 11.21
N GLU A 155 18.60 -6.57 11.45
CA GLU A 155 18.41 -7.86 10.78
C GLU A 155 17.22 -8.68 11.31
N ASN A 156 16.43 -8.11 12.22
CA ASN A 156 15.30 -8.80 12.80
C ASN A 156 14.21 -9.09 11.76
N ASP A 157 13.76 -10.32 11.73
CA ASP A 157 12.64 -10.74 10.90
C ASP A 157 11.33 -10.16 11.41
N ILE A 158 10.70 -9.31 10.61
CA ILE A 158 9.42 -8.67 10.98
C ILE A 158 8.31 -9.69 11.27
N THR A 159 8.38 -10.88 10.68
CA THR A 159 7.37 -11.92 10.90
C THR A 159 7.36 -12.45 12.33
N LYS A 160 8.45 -12.27 13.07
CA LYS A 160 8.58 -12.64 14.49
C LYS A 160 8.06 -11.56 15.43
N SER A 161 7.77 -10.36 14.93
CA SER A 161 7.22 -9.27 15.72
C SER A 161 5.71 -9.42 15.88
N ALA A 162 5.21 -9.19 17.12
CA ALA A 162 3.78 -9.18 17.37
C ALA A 162 3.12 -7.93 16.78
N TYR A 163 1.87 -8.07 16.34
CA TYR A 163 1.05 -6.93 15.95
C TYR A 163 0.55 -6.19 17.20
N SER A 164 0.51 -4.87 17.11
CA SER A 164 -0.15 -3.97 18.05
C SER A 164 -1.26 -3.19 17.35
N ASN A 165 -2.35 -2.95 18.04
CA ASN A 165 -3.42 -2.10 17.53
C ASN A 165 -2.94 -0.67 17.39
N VAL A 166 -3.29 -0.03 16.29
CA VAL A 166 -2.96 1.36 16.02
C VAL A 166 -4.20 2.12 15.55
N GLU A 167 -4.06 3.43 15.45
CA GLU A 167 -5.08 4.28 14.87
C GLU A 167 -5.47 3.81 13.45
N LYS A 168 -6.76 3.92 13.13
CA LYS A 168 -7.30 3.49 11.84
C LYS A 168 -6.60 4.19 10.68
N ARG A 169 -6.15 3.40 9.70
CA ARG A 169 -5.49 3.89 8.49
C ARG A 169 -6.20 3.37 7.27
N LEU A 170 -6.58 4.28 6.39
CA LEU A 170 -7.11 3.95 5.09
C LEU A 170 -5.96 3.76 4.10
N HIS A 171 -5.95 2.64 3.38
CA HIS A 171 -5.13 2.46 2.19
C HIS A 171 -6.10 2.43 0.99
N ASP A 172 -5.97 3.43 0.12
CA ASP A 172 -6.83 3.58 -1.06
C ASP A 172 -6.22 2.82 -2.26
N PRO A 173 -6.93 1.87 -2.88
CA PRO A 173 -6.46 1.12 -4.05
C PRO A 173 -6.56 1.91 -5.36
N SER A 174 -7.14 3.11 -5.39
CA SER A 174 -7.43 3.87 -6.61
C SER A 174 -6.20 4.06 -7.49
N LYS A 175 -5.05 4.40 -6.90
CA LYS A 175 -3.80 4.54 -7.64
C LYS A 175 -3.35 3.23 -8.28
N ALA A 176 -3.41 2.13 -7.57
CA ALA A 176 -3.07 0.80 -8.11
C ALA A 176 -4.01 0.41 -9.27
N LEU A 177 -5.30 0.75 -9.15
CA LEU A 177 -6.27 0.54 -10.21
C LEU A 177 -6.01 1.43 -11.44
N GLU A 178 -5.58 2.66 -11.27
CA GLU A 178 -5.17 3.52 -12.40
C GLU A 178 -3.94 2.96 -13.11
N ILE A 179 -2.93 2.51 -12.36
CA ILE A 179 -1.68 1.92 -12.89
C ILE A 179 -1.98 0.68 -13.73
N ILE A 180 -2.69 -0.31 -13.18
CA ILE A 180 -2.94 -1.58 -13.88
C ILE A 180 -3.85 -1.39 -15.10
N ASN A 181 -4.74 -0.40 -15.08
CA ASN A 181 -5.64 -0.09 -16.18
C ASN A 181 -5.08 0.96 -17.16
N GLN A 182 -3.87 1.47 -16.97
CA GLN A 182 -3.24 2.51 -17.79
C GLN A 182 -4.14 3.77 -17.93
N LYS A 183 -4.69 4.25 -16.80
CA LYS A 183 -5.65 5.37 -16.77
C LYS A 183 -5.11 6.57 -15.99
N GLY A 184 -5.82 7.71 -16.11
CA GLY A 184 -5.48 8.91 -15.37
C GLY A 184 -4.06 9.40 -15.66
N LYS A 185 -3.23 9.55 -14.64
CA LYS A 185 -1.82 9.96 -14.78
C LYS A 185 -0.93 8.88 -15.41
N PHE A 186 -1.40 7.65 -15.53
CA PHE A 186 -0.67 6.49 -16.05
C PHE A 186 -1.08 6.11 -17.48
N GLN A 187 -1.68 7.04 -18.24
CA GLN A 187 -1.97 6.85 -19.65
C GLN A 187 -0.70 6.66 -20.46
N THR A 188 -0.79 5.82 -21.50
CA THR A 188 0.33 5.47 -22.38
C THR A 188 0.35 6.33 -23.64
N ASN A 189 0.51 7.65 -23.48
CA ASN A 189 0.67 8.54 -24.63
C ASN A 189 2.09 8.42 -25.19
N PHE A 190 2.26 8.58 -26.48
CA PHE A 190 3.57 8.62 -27.12
C PHE A 190 4.35 9.86 -26.69
N LEU A 191 5.56 9.66 -26.17
CA LEU A 191 6.47 10.74 -25.73
C LEU A 191 7.75 10.79 -26.58
N GLY A 192 8.13 9.69 -27.26
CA GLY A 192 9.33 9.66 -28.08
C GLY A 192 9.96 8.29 -28.18
N PHE A 193 11.16 8.27 -28.76
CA PHE A 193 12.04 7.11 -28.80
C PHE A 193 13.41 7.46 -28.21
N ASN A 194 14.06 6.48 -27.64
CA ASN A 194 15.45 6.57 -27.22
C ASN A 194 16.21 5.32 -27.67
N GLU A 195 17.48 5.48 -28.02
CA GLU A 195 18.36 4.36 -28.37
C GLU A 195 19.49 4.28 -27.35
N SER A 196 19.63 3.15 -26.70
CA SER A 196 20.67 2.92 -25.71
C SER A 196 21.04 1.44 -25.64
N ARG A 197 22.33 1.15 -25.47
CA ARG A 197 22.86 -0.23 -25.34
C ARG A 197 22.42 -1.15 -26.48
N GLY A 198 22.32 -0.64 -27.71
CA GLY A 198 21.88 -1.40 -28.87
C GLY A 198 20.39 -1.76 -28.88
N LYS A 199 19.59 -1.19 -27.99
CA LYS A 199 18.14 -1.33 -27.93
C LYS A 199 17.44 -0.03 -28.28
N ILE A 200 16.25 -0.16 -28.83
CA ILE A 200 15.36 0.97 -29.10
C ILE A 200 14.26 0.92 -28.02
N PHE A 201 14.07 2.02 -27.35
CA PHE A 201 13.06 2.21 -26.33
C PHE A 201 11.97 3.13 -26.88
N LEU A 202 10.73 2.68 -26.81
CA LEU A 202 9.54 3.53 -26.94
C LEU A 202 9.27 4.16 -25.57
N ILE A 203 9.24 5.48 -25.51
CA ILE A 203 8.92 6.24 -24.29
C ILE A 203 7.44 6.60 -24.35
N ILE A 204 6.70 6.24 -23.31
CA ILE A 204 5.26 6.45 -23.19
C ILE A 204 4.91 7.00 -21.82
N GLY A 205 3.78 7.72 -21.73
CA GLY A 205 3.32 8.24 -20.44
C GLY A 205 2.60 9.57 -20.52
N THR A 206 2.71 10.34 -19.47
CA THR A 206 2.14 11.69 -19.32
C THR A 206 3.22 12.65 -18.80
N GLU A 207 2.85 13.89 -18.50
CA GLU A 207 3.74 14.85 -17.82
C GLU A 207 4.12 14.46 -16.38
N TYR A 208 3.38 13.51 -15.76
CA TYR A 208 3.58 13.08 -14.37
C TYR A 208 4.39 11.80 -14.27
N TYR A 209 4.14 10.86 -15.19
CA TYR A 209 4.71 9.51 -15.17
C TYR A 209 5.10 9.07 -16.56
N ASN A 210 6.24 8.45 -16.67
CA ASN A 210 6.69 7.83 -17.91
C ASN A 210 7.07 6.36 -17.71
N SER A 211 7.04 5.62 -18.79
CA SER A 211 7.50 4.24 -18.86
C SER A 211 8.23 4.01 -20.16
N THR A 212 9.05 2.97 -20.21
CA THR A 212 9.79 2.58 -21.41
C THR A 212 9.54 1.12 -21.74
N VAL A 213 9.33 0.83 -23.02
CA VAL A 213 9.27 -0.54 -23.55
C VAL A 213 10.29 -0.70 -24.66
N VAL A 214 10.98 -1.83 -24.67
CA VAL A 214 11.93 -2.18 -25.74
C VAL A 214 11.14 -2.62 -26.95
N ILE A 215 11.47 -2.06 -28.12
CA ILE A 215 10.86 -2.42 -29.39
C ILE A 215 11.86 -3.20 -30.27
N PRO A 216 11.39 -4.18 -31.08
CA PRO A 216 12.29 -5.00 -31.91
C PRO A 216 12.81 -4.25 -33.13
N GLY A 217 12.37 -3.01 -33.34
CA GLY A 217 12.73 -2.15 -34.46
C GLY A 217 11.53 -1.37 -35.02
N TYR A 218 11.81 -0.47 -35.94
CA TYR A 218 10.79 0.39 -36.56
C TYR A 218 10.03 -0.37 -37.68
N ARG A 219 8.94 -1.06 -37.32
CA ARG A 219 8.07 -1.80 -38.26
C ARG A 219 6.61 -1.39 -38.06
N GLY A 220 5.77 -1.55 -39.08
CA GLY A 220 4.35 -1.23 -39.01
C GLY A 220 4.08 0.19 -38.53
N ILE A 221 3.20 0.31 -37.53
CA ILE A 221 2.83 1.60 -36.94
C ILE A 221 4.02 2.32 -36.31
N LEU A 222 5.01 1.61 -35.75
CA LEU A 222 6.22 2.21 -35.17
C LEU A 222 7.05 2.95 -36.25
N LYS A 223 7.11 2.44 -37.47
CA LYS A 223 7.77 3.13 -38.60
C LYS A 223 7.04 4.40 -38.96
N THR A 224 5.71 4.36 -38.98
CA THR A 224 4.87 5.54 -39.27
C THR A 224 5.06 6.62 -38.21
N ILE A 225 5.06 6.22 -36.94
CA ILE A 225 5.32 7.14 -35.81
C ILE A 225 6.73 7.71 -35.92
N LYS A 226 7.76 6.88 -36.19
CA LYS A 226 9.16 7.31 -36.28
C LYS A 226 9.37 8.36 -37.37
N ASN A 227 8.72 8.17 -38.52
CA ASN A 227 8.84 9.09 -39.62
C ASN A 227 8.10 10.42 -39.42
N ASN A 228 7.22 10.51 -38.45
CA ASN A 228 6.36 11.68 -38.18
C ASN A 228 6.19 11.93 -36.67
N GLU A 229 7.25 11.81 -35.87
CA GLU A 229 7.19 11.84 -34.39
C GLU A 229 6.38 13.03 -33.85
N SER A 230 6.58 14.23 -34.39
CA SER A 230 5.88 15.44 -33.98
C SER A 230 4.36 15.34 -34.09
N ASN A 231 3.86 14.60 -35.08
CA ASN A 231 2.42 14.42 -35.30
C ASN A 231 1.79 13.41 -34.34
N TYR A 232 2.62 12.59 -33.67
CA TYR A 232 2.18 11.56 -32.74
C TYR A 232 2.46 11.91 -31.30
N LEU A 233 3.21 12.97 -31.02
CA LEU A 233 3.49 13.39 -29.65
C LEU A 233 2.19 13.59 -28.86
N ASN A 234 2.15 13.01 -27.66
CA ASN A 234 1.00 12.99 -26.76
C ASN A 234 -0.26 12.25 -27.28
N LYS A 235 -0.19 11.52 -28.39
CA LYS A 235 -1.29 10.67 -28.83
C LYS A 235 -1.35 9.38 -28.02
N ALA A 236 -2.55 9.00 -27.61
CA ALA A 236 -2.79 7.81 -26.82
C ALA A 236 -2.49 6.53 -27.62
N LEU A 237 -1.82 5.60 -26.97
CA LEU A 237 -1.45 4.29 -27.48
C LEU A 237 -2.05 3.20 -26.58
N LYS A 238 -2.47 2.09 -27.16
CA LYS A 238 -2.70 0.85 -26.42
C LYS A 238 -1.44 0.00 -26.56
N ILE A 239 -0.87 -0.41 -25.44
CA ILE A 239 0.39 -1.15 -25.39
C ILE A 239 0.15 -2.52 -24.76
N GLU A 240 0.59 -3.56 -25.44
CA GLU A 240 0.74 -4.91 -24.90
C GLU A 240 2.24 -5.24 -24.81
N PHE A 241 2.67 -5.77 -23.69
CA PHE A 241 4.08 -6.04 -23.42
C PHE A 241 4.26 -7.34 -22.63
N LYS A 242 5.48 -7.81 -22.55
CA LYS A 242 5.91 -8.87 -21.63
C LYS A 242 7.21 -8.48 -20.93
N GLU A 243 7.42 -9.02 -19.76
CA GLU A 243 8.73 -8.95 -19.12
C GLU A 243 9.72 -9.88 -19.85
N ALA A 244 10.93 -9.43 -19.99
CA ALA A 244 12.04 -10.17 -20.57
C ALA A 244 13.29 -9.90 -19.73
N THR A 245 14.13 -10.94 -19.60
CA THR A 245 15.41 -10.86 -18.87
C THR A 245 16.50 -11.40 -19.76
N GLU A 246 17.61 -10.69 -19.90
CA GLU A 246 18.80 -11.12 -20.61
C GLU A 246 19.68 -12.03 -19.75
N LEU A 247 20.65 -12.68 -20.39
CA LEU A 247 21.58 -13.59 -19.70
C LEU A 247 22.43 -12.90 -18.63
N ASP A 248 22.68 -11.61 -18.76
CA ASP A 248 23.39 -10.77 -17.79
C ASP A 248 22.52 -10.30 -16.62
N GLY A 249 21.22 -10.72 -16.60
CA GLY A 249 20.25 -10.34 -15.56
C GLY A 249 19.52 -9.02 -15.82
N PHE A 250 19.78 -8.34 -16.94
CA PHE A 250 19.06 -7.11 -17.28
C PHE A 250 17.61 -7.41 -17.65
N SER A 251 16.66 -6.92 -16.83
CA SER A 251 15.22 -7.09 -17.06
C SER A 251 14.62 -5.83 -17.69
N TYR A 252 13.70 -6.03 -18.62
CA TYR A 252 13.01 -4.95 -19.32
C TYR A 252 11.62 -5.40 -19.78
N GLN A 253 10.78 -4.43 -20.13
CA GLN A 253 9.47 -4.67 -20.73
C GLN A 253 9.58 -4.62 -22.25
N ALA A 254 9.28 -5.72 -22.93
CA ALA A 254 9.37 -5.87 -24.38
C ALA A 254 7.99 -5.69 -25.01
N LEU A 255 7.88 -4.84 -26.01
CA LEU A 255 6.64 -4.60 -26.76
C LEU A 255 6.20 -5.89 -27.47
N LEU A 256 4.92 -6.26 -27.32
CA LEU A 256 4.24 -7.32 -28.07
C LEU A 256 3.32 -6.73 -29.14
N ASP A 257 2.47 -5.78 -28.79
CA ASP A 257 1.54 -5.12 -29.71
C ASP A 257 1.38 -3.63 -29.35
N ILE A 258 1.03 -2.82 -30.34
CA ILE A 258 0.79 -1.40 -30.20
C ILE A 258 -0.30 -0.93 -31.17
N LYS A 259 -1.26 -0.15 -30.68
CA LYS A 259 -2.34 0.44 -31.45
C LYS A 259 -2.51 1.91 -31.07
N LEU A 260 -2.84 2.75 -32.05
CA LEU A 260 -3.36 4.10 -31.80
C LEU A 260 -4.81 4.00 -31.31
N ILE A 261 -5.15 4.83 -30.31
CA ILE A 261 -6.51 4.94 -29.78
C ILE A 261 -7.18 6.18 -30.37
#